data_552228fa94a73d95edf92412a1300d0e
#
_entry.id   552228fa94a73d95edf92412a1300d0e
#
_cell.length_a   1.000
_cell.length_b   1.000
_cell.length_c   1.000
_cell.angle_alpha   90.00
_cell.angle_beta   90.00
_cell.angle_gamma   90.00
#
_symmetry.space_group_name_H-M   'P 1'
#
loop_
_entity.id
_entity.type
_entity.pdbx_description
1 polymer ?
#
loop_
_entity_poly.entity_id
_entity_poly.type
_entity_poly.pdbx_seq_one_letter_code
_entity_poly.pdbx_strand_id
1 'polypeptide(L)'
;MKRIILPLSLAAFSLGVQAQSETQQKFNPVRTAVISQTIAADARGAAMGDLGAATEADVHSQNWNPAKYPFTVSRAGFALNYTPWLRQLTEGIALVNAVGYARLGDYQAVSGSIKYFTVGEVTVPKLGIVVHPYEYAVDMAYSRLLSENFSAAVALRYMYSDLNGHYTDDITAGSAFAADVAMYWNNYIFIGRRECALNLGLNIRYIGSKINFGSEYSYFIPTNMRLGANLLIPVDEYNKFSISAEANKLLVPSKPLQKDGESNEEYKERVLSDYRDLSPISGIFKSFSDSERGFKGELEEVQWSVGAEYIYNDKFALRGGYHHESAAQGNRKYFTFGAGFKMNVLNIDAGYVVATTPSNPLDQTLRVTLSFEMDGLRELFGSRGR
;
A
#
# COMPACT_ATOMS: atom_id res chain seq x y z
N MET A 1 -44.67 19.23 24.57
CA MET A 1 -44.00 18.13 23.84
C MET A 1 -44.33 18.24 22.37
N LYS A 2 -43.48 18.86 21.56
CA LYS A 2 -43.61 18.89 20.10
C LYS A 2 -42.41 18.14 19.51
N ARG A 3 -42.67 16.95 18.97
CA ARG A 3 -41.71 16.14 18.21
C ARG A 3 -41.51 16.80 16.85
N ILE A 4 -40.31 17.30 16.59
CA ILE A 4 -39.90 17.74 15.27
C ILE A 4 -39.32 16.49 14.58
N ILE A 5 -40.09 15.96 13.64
CA ILE A 5 -39.66 14.92 12.69
C ILE A 5 -39.00 15.68 11.52
N LEU A 6 -37.69 15.53 11.37
CA LEU A 6 -36.96 16.05 10.22
C LEU A 6 -37.09 15.02 9.09
N PRO A 7 -37.65 15.34 7.93
CA PRO A 7 -37.63 14.42 6.80
C PRO A 7 -36.25 14.41 6.14
N LEU A 8 -35.64 13.27 6.17
CA LEU A 8 -34.42 12.99 5.35
C LEU A 8 -34.88 12.90 3.89
N SER A 9 -34.80 14.01 3.15
CA SER A 9 -34.97 14.00 1.70
C SER A 9 -33.72 13.39 1.05
N LEU A 10 -33.84 12.12 0.66
CA LEU A 10 -32.91 11.50 -0.30
C LEU A 10 -33.06 12.25 -1.63
N ALA A 11 -32.14 13.17 -1.91
CA ALA A 11 -31.94 13.69 -3.26
C ALA A 11 -31.30 12.60 -4.10
N ALA A 12 -32.14 11.86 -4.83
CA ALA A 12 -31.67 10.98 -5.90
C ALA A 12 -31.07 11.86 -7.00
N PHE A 13 -29.73 11.92 -7.04
CA PHE A 13 -29.01 12.42 -8.20
C PHE A 13 -29.18 11.40 -9.33
N SER A 14 -30.19 11.63 -10.17
CA SER A 14 -30.28 11.00 -11.48
C SER A 14 -29.17 11.61 -12.37
N LEU A 15 -27.98 11.02 -12.35
CA LEU A 15 -26.97 11.23 -13.36
C LEU A 15 -27.52 10.61 -14.66
N GLY A 16 -27.98 11.48 -15.55
CA GLY A 16 -28.29 11.09 -16.93
C GLY A 16 -27.09 10.42 -17.55
N VAL A 17 -27.24 9.15 -17.88
CA VAL A 17 -26.30 8.42 -18.70
C VAL A 17 -26.44 9.00 -20.12
N GLN A 18 -25.66 10.03 -20.43
CA GLN A 18 -25.36 10.35 -21.81
C GLN A 18 -24.40 9.24 -22.29
N ALA A 19 -24.92 8.42 -23.19
CA ALA A 19 -24.10 7.53 -24.00
C ALA A 19 -23.21 8.40 -24.91
N GLN A 20 -22.09 8.89 -24.38
CA GLN A 20 -20.98 9.36 -25.18
C GLN A 20 -20.36 8.13 -25.83
N SER A 21 -20.17 8.18 -27.15
CA SER A 21 -19.38 7.23 -27.91
C SER A 21 -18.09 6.95 -27.14
N GLU A 22 -17.94 5.75 -26.59
CA GLU A 22 -16.74 5.30 -25.93
C GLU A 22 -15.62 5.32 -26.99
N THR A 23 -14.84 6.38 -27.00
CA THR A 23 -13.49 6.31 -27.51
C THR A 23 -12.84 5.21 -26.68
N GLN A 24 -12.52 4.06 -27.30
CA GLN A 24 -11.93 2.92 -26.60
C GLN A 24 -10.80 3.43 -25.73
N GLN A 25 -10.98 3.34 -24.45
CA GLN A 25 -10.00 3.79 -23.45
C GLN A 25 -8.77 2.89 -23.63
N LYS A 26 -7.72 3.41 -24.28
CA LYS A 26 -6.51 2.62 -24.55
C LYS A 26 -5.92 2.18 -23.21
N PHE A 27 -5.89 0.88 -22.99
CA PHE A 27 -5.31 0.26 -21.80
C PHE A 27 -3.78 0.46 -21.84
N ASN A 28 -3.25 1.26 -20.94
CA ASN A 28 -1.82 1.54 -20.83
C ASN A 28 -1.40 1.69 -19.36
N PRO A 29 -1.40 0.60 -18.60
CA PRO A 29 -1.01 0.65 -17.20
C PRO A 29 0.47 0.98 -17.04
N VAL A 30 0.79 1.79 -16.05
CA VAL A 30 2.17 2.00 -15.60
C VAL A 30 2.77 0.67 -15.15
N ARG A 31 3.90 0.29 -15.73
CA ARG A 31 4.55 -1.01 -15.50
C ARG A 31 5.82 -0.85 -14.70
N THR A 32 5.97 -1.68 -13.67
CA THR A 32 7.16 -1.72 -12.82
C THR A 32 7.60 -3.17 -12.61
N ALA A 33 8.87 -3.35 -12.31
CA ALA A 33 9.37 -4.61 -11.76
C ALA A 33 9.04 -4.71 -10.26
N VAL A 34 9.30 -5.86 -9.66
CA VAL A 34 9.13 -6.15 -8.22
C VAL A 34 7.71 -5.80 -7.73
N ILE A 35 6.71 -6.30 -8.45
CA ILE A 35 5.28 -5.99 -8.21
C ILE A 35 4.83 -6.36 -6.79
N SER A 36 5.46 -7.34 -6.16
CA SER A 36 5.17 -7.76 -4.78
C SER A 36 5.24 -6.60 -3.77
N GLN A 37 6.03 -5.56 -4.09
CA GLN A 37 6.16 -4.40 -3.20
C GLN A 37 4.90 -3.51 -3.18
N THR A 38 4.04 -3.60 -4.19
CA THR A 38 2.77 -2.86 -4.25
C THR A 38 1.64 -3.54 -3.47
N ILE A 39 1.82 -4.81 -3.07
CA ILE A 39 0.81 -5.58 -2.34
C ILE A 39 0.77 -5.13 -0.88
N ALA A 40 -0.43 -4.82 -0.37
CA ALA A 40 -0.65 -4.55 1.04
C ALA A 40 -0.26 -5.77 1.90
N ALA A 41 0.59 -5.56 2.90
CA ALA A 41 1.16 -6.65 3.66
C ALA A 41 0.34 -7.04 4.89
N ASP A 42 -0.32 -6.09 5.56
CA ASP A 42 -1.07 -6.31 6.78
C ASP A 42 -2.60 -6.31 6.58
N ALA A 43 -3.29 -7.03 7.44
CA ALA A 43 -4.74 -7.19 7.37
C ALA A 43 -5.51 -5.91 7.76
N ARG A 44 -4.96 -5.05 8.66
CA ARG A 44 -5.63 -3.81 9.07
C ARG A 44 -5.78 -2.84 7.92
N GLY A 45 -4.65 -2.42 7.31
CA GLY A 45 -4.67 -1.49 6.18
C GLY A 45 -5.39 -2.06 4.97
N ALA A 46 -5.21 -3.35 4.73
CA ALA A 46 -5.90 -4.07 3.67
C ALA A 46 -7.43 -4.09 3.84
N ALA A 47 -7.93 -4.23 5.06
CA ALA A 47 -9.37 -4.22 5.35
C ALA A 47 -10.01 -2.83 5.21
N MET A 48 -9.21 -1.78 5.07
CA MET A 48 -9.65 -0.40 4.87
C MET A 48 -9.42 0.09 3.43
N GLY A 49 -9.37 -0.80 2.43
CA GLY A 49 -9.16 -0.42 1.04
C GLY A 49 -7.70 -0.28 0.63
N ASP A 50 -6.78 -0.98 1.26
CA ASP A 50 -5.32 -0.91 1.03
C ASP A 50 -4.74 0.50 1.29
N LEU A 51 -5.13 1.10 2.43
CA LEU A 51 -4.64 2.41 2.89
C LEU A 51 -3.97 2.34 4.26
N GLY A 52 -3.10 3.30 4.57
CA GLY A 52 -2.39 3.31 5.84
C GLY A 52 -1.42 4.47 6.05
N ALA A 53 -1.26 5.37 5.07
CA ALA A 53 -0.29 6.47 5.17
C ALA A 53 -0.59 7.46 6.30
N ALA A 54 -1.88 7.64 6.65
CA ALA A 54 -2.33 8.57 7.67
C ALA A 54 -3.10 7.92 8.82
N THR A 55 -3.36 6.62 8.81
CA THR A 55 -4.01 5.92 9.93
C THR A 55 -3.22 6.09 11.21
N GLU A 56 -3.85 5.86 12.37
CA GLU A 56 -3.13 5.87 13.64
C GLU A 56 -1.89 4.97 13.60
N ALA A 57 -0.87 5.38 14.37
CA ALA A 57 0.39 4.67 14.47
C ALA A 57 0.20 3.28 15.08
N ASP A 58 0.76 2.28 14.43
CA ASP A 58 0.74 0.89 14.84
C ASP A 58 2.03 0.15 14.44
N VAL A 59 2.12 -1.12 14.75
CA VAL A 59 3.29 -1.95 14.42
C VAL A 59 3.51 -2.08 12.90
N HIS A 60 2.46 -1.92 12.06
CA HIS A 60 2.53 -2.06 10.60
C HIS A 60 2.94 -0.77 9.88
N SER A 61 3.21 0.29 10.62
CA SER A 61 3.54 1.61 10.05
C SER A 61 4.72 1.58 9.06
N GLN A 62 5.67 0.63 9.20
CA GLN A 62 6.75 0.42 8.22
C GLN A 62 6.25 0.14 6.81
N ASN A 63 5.14 -0.58 6.69
CA ASN A 63 4.55 -0.94 5.39
C ASN A 63 3.84 0.25 4.70
N TRP A 64 3.49 1.29 5.46
CA TRP A 64 2.66 2.41 5.00
C TRP A 64 3.34 3.77 5.12
N ASN A 65 3.77 4.12 6.34
CA ASN A 65 4.41 5.39 6.65
C ASN A 65 5.22 5.26 7.96
N PRO A 66 6.54 5.06 7.90
CA PRO A 66 7.36 4.87 9.10
C PRO A 66 7.45 6.12 9.98
N ALA A 67 7.11 7.31 9.47
CA ALA A 67 7.07 8.53 10.28
C ALA A 67 6.03 8.48 11.42
N LYS A 68 5.11 7.51 11.41
CA LYS A 68 4.12 7.32 12.48
C LYS A 68 4.71 6.78 13.78
N TYR A 69 5.82 6.06 13.75
CA TYR A 69 6.33 5.34 14.94
C TYR A 69 6.63 6.20 16.17
N PRO A 70 7.09 7.44 16.09
CA PRO A 70 7.23 8.28 17.29
C PRO A 70 5.91 8.51 18.05
N PHE A 71 4.76 8.34 17.39
CA PHE A 71 3.43 8.48 17.97
C PHE A 71 2.82 7.16 18.49
N THR A 72 3.51 6.03 18.38
CA THR A 72 3.01 4.77 18.92
C THR A 72 2.92 4.81 20.44
N VAL A 73 1.89 4.20 21.00
CA VAL A 73 1.71 4.07 22.46
C VAL A 73 2.76 3.11 23.02
N SER A 74 2.89 1.95 22.43
CA SER A 74 3.86 0.93 22.85
C SER A 74 5.28 1.32 22.44
N ARG A 75 6.26 1.00 23.30
CA ARG A 75 7.67 1.32 23.02
C ARG A 75 8.31 0.44 21.98
N ALA A 76 7.80 -0.76 21.79
CA ALA A 76 8.26 -1.66 20.76
C ALA A 76 7.15 -2.64 20.37
N GLY A 77 7.20 -3.13 19.16
CA GLY A 77 6.26 -4.13 18.65
C GLY A 77 6.85 -4.91 17.50
N PHE A 78 6.25 -6.08 17.30
CA PHE A 78 6.59 -6.98 16.20
C PHE A 78 5.32 -7.60 15.63
N ALA A 79 5.29 -7.84 14.32
CA ALA A 79 4.17 -8.51 13.67
C ALA A 79 4.60 -9.44 12.55
N LEU A 80 3.76 -10.45 12.32
CA LEU A 80 3.83 -11.38 11.21
C LEU A 80 2.54 -11.28 10.40
N ASN A 81 2.70 -11.16 9.10
CA ASN A 81 1.62 -11.04 8.14
C ASN A 81 1.71 -12.17 7.12
N TYR A 82 0.57 -12.77 6.81
CA TYR A 82 0.45 -13.81 5.78
C TYR A 82 -0.72 -13.49 4.86
N THR A 83 -0.44 -13.44 3.58
CA THR A 83 -1.42 -13.19 2.52
C THR A 83 -1.25 -14.25 1.44
N PRO A 84 -2.12 -15.26 1.37
CA PRO A 84 -2.22 -16.10 0.18
C PRO A 84 -2.74 -15.24 -0.96
N TRP A 85 -1.98 -15.20 -2.06
CA TRP A 85 -2.25 -14.28 -3.16
C TRP A 85 -2.78 -15.03 -4.38
N LEU A 86 -3.76 -14.48 -5.10
CA LEU A 86 -4.31 -15.02 -6.34
C LEU A 86 -4.77 -16.50 -6.26
N ARG A 87 -5.28 -16.96 -5.11
CA ARG A 87 -5.66 -18.37 -4.88
C ARG A 87 -6.64 -18.94 -5.89
N GLN A 88 -7.44 -18.09 -6.53
CA GLN A 88 -8.37 -18.51 -7.57
C GLN A 88 -7.68 -18.83 -8.92
N LEU A 89 -6.48 -18.32 -9.15
CA LEU A 89 -5.73 -18.57 -10.39
C LEU A 89 -4.76 -19.73 -10.25
N THR A 90 -4.05 -19.81 -9.12
CA THR A 90 -3.04 -20.84 -8.87
C THR A 90 -2.80 -21.02 -7.39
N GLU A 91 -2.36 -22.20 -7.01
CA GLU A 91 -1.92 -22.49 -5.64
C GLU A 91 -0.44 -22.12 -5.45
N GLY A 92 -0.07 -21.85 -4.20
CA GLY A 92 1.33 -21.61 -3.82
C GLY A 92 1.80 -20.17 -3.90
N ILE A 93 1.03 -19.22 -4.46
CA ILE A 93 1.40 -17.82 -4.42
C ILE A 93 1.08 -17.24 -3.03
N ALA A 94 2.09 -16.67 -2.38
CA ALA A 94 1.92 -16.10 -1.05
C ALA A 94 2.88 -14.94 -0.79
N LEU A 95 2.42 -14.00 0.02
CA LEU A 95 3.22 -12.94 0.61
C LEU A 95 3.33 -13.18 2.12
N VAL A 96 4.56 -13.19 2.61
CA VAL A 96 4.89 -13.20 4.03
C VAL A 96 5.63 -11.91 4.36
N ASN A 97 5.26 -11.25 5.45
CA ASN A 97 5.96 -10.06 5.91
C ASN A 97 6.14 -10.11 7.42
N ALA A 98 7.35 -9.88 7.85
CA ALA A 98 7.71 -9.63 9.25
C ALA A 98 8.09 -8.16 9.41
N VAL A 99 7.57 -7.51 10.43
CA VAL A 99 7.80 -6.09 10.69
C VAL A 99 8.00 -5.86 12.18
N GLY A 100 8.88 -4.93 12.54
CA GLY A 100 9.11 -4.56 13.92
C GLY A 100 9.61 -3.14 14.05
N TYR A 101 9.42 -2.57 15.25
CA TYR A 101 9.92 -1.25 15.60
C TYR A 101 10.33 -1.19 17.07
N ALA A 102 11.18 -0.20 17.38
CA ALA A 102 11.52 0.16 18.73
C ALA A 102 11.69 1.68 18.85
N ARG A 103 11.01 2.30 19.83
CA ARG A 103 11.21 3.70 20.17
C ARG A 103 12.51 3.88 20.98
N LEU A 104 13.35 4.79 20.52
CA LEU A 104 14.58 5.19 21.18
C LEU A 104 14.34 6.46 22.03
N GLY A 105 13.57 6.31 23.12
CA GLY A 105 13.06 7.41 23.92
C GLY A 105 11.74 7.96 23.38
N ASP A 106 11.45 9.23 23.65
CA ASP A 106 10.13 9.83 23.36
C ASP A 106 10.02 10.41 21.94
N TYR A 107 11.18 10.71 21.31
CA TYR A 107 11.21 11.48 20.06
C TYR A 107 11.67 10.70 18.84
N GLN A 108 12.15 9.47 19.00
CA GLN A 108 12.82 8.73 17.94
C GLN A 108 12.37 7.27 17.94
N ALA A 109 12.36 6.67 16.75
CA ALA A 109 12.17 5.23 16.61
C ALA A 109 13.02 4.69 15.45
N VAL A 110 13.37 3.42 15.58
CA VAL A 110 13.93 2.60 14.50
C VAL A 110 12.95 1.50 14.18
N SER A 111 12.89 1.11 12.93
CA SER A 111 11.99 0.05 12.49
C SER A 111 12.59 -0.68 11.29
N GLY A 112 12.03 -1.84 10.99
CA GLY A 112 12.45 -2.59 9.82
C GLY A 112 11.43 -3.65 9.44
N SER A 113 11.52 -4.13 8.21
CA SER A 113 10.71 -5.24 7.74
C SER A 113 11.47 -6.17 6.80
N ILE A 114 10.97 -7.40 6.72
CA ILE A 114 11.35 -8.37 5.70
C ILE A 114 10.06 -8.81 5.02
N LYS A 115 10.00 -8.64 3.71
CA LYS A 115 8.89 -9.07 2.87
C LYS A 115 9.38 -10.15 1.92
N TYR A 116 8.72 -11.29 1.90
CA TYR A 116 9.01 -12.41 1.01
C TYR A 116 7.75 -12.76 0.20
N PHE A 117 7.90 -12.85 -1.10
CA PHE A 117 6.85 -13.22 -2.02
C PHE A 117 7.29 -14.41 -2.86
N THR A 118 6.46 -15.44 -2.89
CA THR A 118 6.67 -16.62 -3.74
C THR A 118 5.55 -16.74 -4.76
N VAL A 119 5.89 -17.18 -5.96
CA VAL A 119 4.93 -17.49 -7.02
C VAL A 119 4.53 -18.97 -6.97
N GLY A 120 5.12 -19.74 -6.04
CA GLY A 120 4.91 -21.18 -5.96
C GLY A 120 5.68 -21.93 -7.04
N GLU A 121 5.17 -23.09 -7.41
CA GLU A 121 5.76 -23.94 -8.44
C GLU A 121 5.23 -23.55 -9.82
N VAL A 122 6.15 -23.20 -10.73
CA VAL A 122 5.82 -22.89 -12.13
C VAL A 122 6.45 -23.95 -13.03
N THR A 123 5.64 -24.74 -13.71
CA THR A 123 6.12 -25.69 -14.69
C THR A 123 6.33 -25.00 -16.03
N VAL A 124 7.53 -25.14 -16.60
CA VAL A 124 7.84 -24.69 -17.96
C VAL A 124 7.47 -25.78 -18.96
N PRO A 125 6.34 -25.70 -19.68
CA PRO A 125 5.76 -26.85 -20.39
C PRO A 125 6.67 -27.41 -21.48
N LYS A 126 7.48 -26.56 -22.13
CA LYS A 126 8.39 -26.97 -23.23
C LYS A 126 9.61 -27.76 -22.75
N LEU A 127 9.98 -27.64 -21.49
CA LEU A 127 11.20 -28.21 -20.94
C LEU A 127 10.92 -29.24 -19.84
N GLY A 128 9.70 -29.33 -19.33
CA GLY A 128 9.34 -30.21 -18.22
C GLY A 128 10.03 -29.85 -16.89
N ILE A 129 10.53 -28.62 -16.78
CA ILE A 129 11.26 -28.14 -15.60
C ILE A 129 10.30 -27.39 -14.68
N VAL A 130 10.43 -27.60 -13.37
CA VAL A 130 9.73 -26.85 -12.33
C VAL A 130 10.67 -25.80 -11.77
N VAL A 131 10.23 -24.55 -11.76
CA VAL A 131 10.95 -23.41 -11.20
C VAL A 131 10.14 -22.78 -10.05
N HIS A 132 10.84 -22.10 -9.14
CA HIS A 132 10.27 -21.48 -7.95
C HIS A 132 10.59 -19.98 -7.93
N PRO A 133 9.88 -19.16 -8.70
CA PRO A 133 10.15 -17.73 -8.73
C PRO A 133 9.83 -17.08 -7.37
N TYR A 134 10.69 -16.15 -6.94
CA TYR A 134 10.47 -15.43 -5.69
C TYR A 134 11.05 -14.02 -5.72
N GLU A 135 10.51 -13.18 -4.84
CA GLU A 135 11.00 -11.85 -4.58
C GLU A 135 11.17 -11.64 -3.07
N TYR A 136 12.15 -10.89 -2.65
CA TYR A 136 12.21 -10.43 -1.27
C TYR A 136 12.69 -8.99 -1.18
N ALA A 137 12.32 -8.33 -0.09
CA ALA A 137 12.84 -7.02 0.28
C ALA A 137 13.14 -6.98 1.77
N VAL A 138 14.21 -6.29 2.09
CA VAL A 138 14.60 -5.97 3.47
C VAL A 138 14.70 -4.46 3.57
N ASP A 139 14.10 -3.89 4.58
CA ASP A 139 14.18 -2.44 4.83
C ASP A 139 14.37 -2.10 6.29
N MET A 140 14.97 -0.93 6.50
CA MET A 140 15.16 -0.31 7.80
C MET A 140 14.80 1.16 7.71
N ALA A 141 14.17 1.70 8.76
CA ALA A 141 13.83 3.10 8.84
C ALA A 141 14.24 3.72 10.17
N TYR A 142 14.53 5.01 10.09
CA TYR A 142 14.69 5.88 11.23
C TYR A 142 13.66 6.98 11.15
N SER A 143 12.94 7.21 12.24
CA SER A 143 11.89 8.23 12.36
C SER A 143 12.11 9.11 13.56
N ARG A 144 11.76 10.40 13.43
CA ARG A 144 11.95 11.39 14.48
C ARG A 144 10.81 12.40 14.52
N LEU A 145 10.35 12.71 15.73
CA LEU A 145 9.53 13.89 16.01
C LEU A 145 10.37 15.16 15.79
N LEU A 146 9.91 16.02 14.90
CA LEU A 146 10.50 17.33 14.62
C LEU A 146 9.77 18.46 15.37
N SER A 147 8.50 18.22 15.72
CA SER A 147 7.71 19.02 16.65
C SER A 147 6.71 18.11 17.38
N GLU A 148 5.95 18.63 18.32
CA GLU A 148 4.94 17.86 19.08
C GLU A 148 3.92 17.15 18.16
N ASN A 149 3.63 17.74 17.00
CA ASN A 149 2.60 17.27 16.08
C ASN A 149 3.15 16.73 14.77
N PHE A 150 4.46 16.80 14.53
CA PHE A 150 5.04 16.48 13.23
C PHE A 150 6.28 15.61 13.36
N SER A 151 6.32 14.55 12.57
CA SER A 151 7.45 13.65 12.44
C SER A 151 7.83 13.43 10.98
N ALA A 152 9.09 13.06 10.79
CA ALA A 152 9.61 12.61 9.50
C ALA A 152 10.39 11.30 9.67
N ALA A 153 10.52 10.56 8.57
CA ALA A 153 11.31 9.33 8.54
C ALA A 153 12.02 9.18 7.20
N VAL A 154 13.13 8.46 7.25
CA VAL A 154 13.86 7.98 6.08
C VAL A 154 14.01 6.47 6.22
N ALA A 155 13.75 5.73 5.14
CA ALA A 155 14.00 4.30 5.09
C ALA A 155 14.99 3.97 3.97
N LEU A 156 15.77 2.91 4.17
CA LEU A 156 16.62 2.30 3.16
C LEU A 156 16.11 0.89 2.91
N ARG A 157 16.11 0.49 1.64
CA ARG A 157 15.56 -0.78 1.20
C ARG A 157 16.45 -1.45 0.18
N TYR A 158 16.62 -2.75 0.35
CA TYR A 158 17.17 -3.66 -0.64
C TYR A 158 16.07 -4.56 -1.17
N MET A 159 15.99 -4.73 -2.47
CA MET A 159 15.04 -5.60 -3.16
C MET A 159 15.78 -6.57 -4.05
N TYR A 160 15.31 -7.80 -4.09
CA TYR A 160 15.81 -8.88 -4.93
C TYR A 160 14.63 -9.59 -5.59
N SER A 161 14.75 -9.90 -6.87
CA SER A 161 13.74 -10.60 -7.65
C SER A 161 14.39 -11.64 -8.53
N ASP A 162 13.98 -12.89 -8.35
CA ASP A 162 14.32 -14.01 -9.22
C ASP A 162 13.01 -14.59 -9.78
N LEU A 163 12.60 -14.09 -10.92
CA LEU A 163 11.39 -14.53 -11.61
C LEU A 163 11.66 -15.70 -12.57
N ASN A 164 12.94 -16.04 -12.79
CA ASN A 164 13.35 -17.06 -13.71
C ASN A 164 13.58 -18.42 -13.03
N GLY A 165 13.84 -18.43 -11.70
CA GLY A 165 14.18 -19.66 -10.98
C GLY A 165 15.44 -20.36 -11.53
N HIS A 166 16.35 -19.60 -12.13
CA HIS A 166 17.64 -20.09 -12.69
C HIS A 166 17.52 -21.14 -13.80
N TYR A 167 16.41 -21.12 -14.58
CA TYR A 167 16.25 -22.14 -15.62
C TYR A 167 16.92 -21.80 -16.95
N THR A 168 17.32 -20.54 -17.19
CA THR A 168 18.11 -20.09 -18.35
C THR A 168 19.22 -19.15 -17.91
N ASP A 169 20.36 -19.19 -18.60
CA ASP A 169 21.47 -18.28 -18.36
C ASP A 169 21.23 -16.86 -18.89
N ASP A 170 20.25 -16.71 -19.80
CA ASP A 170 19.92 -15.43 -20.45
C ASP A 170 19.18 -14.44 -19.54
N ILE A 171 18.49 -14.95 -18.52
CA ILE A 171 17.73 -14.14 -17.56
C ILE A 171 18.28 -14.42 -16.16
N THR A 172 18.91 -13.44 -15.57
CA THR A 172 19.47 -13.52 -14.22
C THR A 172 18.55 -12.87 -13.20
N ALA A 173 18.75 -13.21 -11.94
CA ALA A 173 18.10 -12.50 -10.85
C ALA A 173 18.55 -11.03 -10.80
N GLY A 174 17.62 -10.14 -10.48
CA GLY A 174 17.88 -8.71 -10.37
C GLY A 174 17.86 -8.23 -8.93
N SER A 175 18.59 -7.14 -8.67
CA SER A 175 18.51 -6.43 -7.38
C SER A 175 18.44 -4.93 -7.57
N ALA A 176 17.86 -4.23 -6.57
CA ALA A 176 17.78 -2.79 -6.56
C ALA A 176 17.86 -2.25 -5.12
N PHE A 177 18.40 -1.04 -5.01
CA PHE A 177 18.40 -0.26 -3.78
C PHE A 177 17.44 0.92 -3.92
N ALA A 178 16.74 1.24 -2.84
CA ALA A 178 15.83 2.36 -2.79
C ALA A 178 15.85 3.04 -1.42
N ALA A 179 15.39 4.28 -1.40
CA ALA A 179 15.11 5.04 -0.19
C ALA A 179 13.64 5.48 -0.17
N ASP A 180 13.09 5.62 1.02
CA ASP A 180 11.76 6.19 1.24
C ASP A 180 11.91 7.48 2.07
N VAL A 181 11.05 8.47 1.81
CA VAL A 181 10.91 9.69 2.61
C VAL A 181 9.47 9.80 3.05
N ALA A 182 9.26 9.89 4.35
CA ALA A 182 7.95 9.90 4.94
C ALA A 182 7.75 11.05 5.91
N MET A 183 6.53 11.56 5.99
CA MET A 183 6.10 12.62 6.88
C MET A 183 4.74 12.25 7.49
N TYR A 184 4.55 12.62 8.73
CA TYR A 184 3.30 12.42 9.43
C TYR A 184 3.01 13.58 10.35
N TRP A 185 1.78 14.08 10.30
CA TRP A 185 1.27 15.14 11.14
C TRP A 185 0.05 14.65 11.89
N ASN A 186 0.04 14.83 13.21
CA ASN A 186 -1.04 14.45 14.10
C ASN A 186 -1.43 15.67 14.93
N ASN A 187 -2.69 16.03 14.94
CA ASN A 187 -3.20 17.12 15.74
C ASN A 187 -4.63 16.86 16.20
N TYR A 188 -5.02 17.53 17.26
CA TYR A 188 -6.37 17.46 17.79
C TYR A 188 -7.18 18.65 17.32
N ILE A 189 -8.39 18.38 16.86
CA ILE A 189 -9.37 19.39 16.43
C ILE A 189 -10.69 19.16 17.17
N PHE A 190 -11.44 20.23 17.38
CA PHE A 190 -12.75 20.13 17.99
C PHE A 190 -13.86 20.07 16.93
N ILE A 191 -14.68 19.03 16.98
CA ILE A 191 -15.90 18.91 16.18
C ILE A 191 -17.09 18.96 17.15
N GLY A 192 -17.70 20.14 17.24
CA GLY A 192 -18.68 20.42 18.29
C GLY A 192 -18.01 20.45 19.66
N ARG A 193 -18.36 19.51 20.54
CA ARG A 193 -17.78 19.36 21.89
C ARG A 193 -16.77 18.20 22.01
N ARG A 194 -16.49 17.54 20.92
CA ARG A 194 -15.62 16.35 20.90
C ARG A 194 -14.23 16.74 20.37
N GLU A 195 -13.23 16.32 21.08
CA GLU A 195 -11.84 16.37 20.64
C GLU A 195 -11.58 15.18 19.72
N CYS A 196 -11.22 15.44 18.46
CA CYS A 196 -10.98 14.44 17.42
C CYS A 196 -9.52 14.53 16.99
N ALA A 197 -8.91 13.39 16.71
CA ALA A 197 -7.55 13.39 16.13
C ALA A 197 -7.62 13.46 14.61
N LEU A 198 -6.97 14.46 14.03
CA LEU A 198 -6.78 14.61 12.58
C LEU A 198 -5.33 14.28 12.24
N ASN A 199 -5.15 13.29 11.37
CA ASN A 199 -3.85 12.83 10.93
C ASN A 199 -3.68 13.07 9.44
N LEU A 200 -2.51 13.54 9.04
CA LEU A 200 -2.10 13.63 7.64
C LEU A 200 -0.80 12.86 7.45
N GLY A 201 -0.68 12.14 6.36
CA GLY A 201 0.49 11.34 6.05
C GLY A 201 0.91 11.48 4.60
N LEU A 202 2.20 11.65 4.39
CA LEU A 202 2.85 11.59 3.08
C LEU A 202 3.96 10.55 3.14
N ASN A 203 4.02 9.68 2.15
CA ASN A 203 5.14 8.75 2.00
C ASN A 203 5.50 8.62 0.51
N ILE A 204 6.72 8.97 0.14
CA ILE A 204 7.30 8.73 -1.18
C ILE A 204 8.25 7.55 -1.02
N ARG A 205 7.92 6.43 -1.66
CA ARG A 205 8.58 5.14 -1.47
C ARG A 205 9.31 4.71 -2.72
N TYR A 206 10.33 3.87 -2.51
CA TYR A 206 11.09 3.22 -3.57
C TYR A 206 11.77 4.21 -4.52
N ILE A 207 12.29 5.33 -4.00
CA ILE A 207 13.15 6.24 -4.75
C ILE A 207 14.50 5.54 -4.90
N GLY A 208 14.80 4.97 -6.07
CA GLY A 208 15.99 4.13 -6.17
C GLY A 208 16.42 3.78 -7.58
N SER A 209 17.32 2.80 -7.67
CA SER A 209 17.85 2.31 -8.93
C SER A 209 16.81 1.55 -9.74
N LYS A 210 16.96 1.50 -11.05
CA LYS A 210 16.30 0.50 -11.86
C LYS A 210 16.87 -0.89 -11.55
N ILE A 211 16.08 -1.92 -11.86
CA ILE A 211 16.50 -3.32 -11.74
C ILE A 211 16.79 -3.90 -13.13
N ASN A 212 17.84 -4.71 -13.22
CA ASN A 212 18.21 -5.42 -14.44
C ASN A 212 18.19 -6.92 -14.19
N PHE A 213 17.68 -7.67 -15.16
CA PHE A 213 17.57 -9.13 -15.14
C PHE A 213 18.52 -9.82 -16.13
N GLY A 214 19.72 -9.25 -16.34
CA GLY A 214 20.68 -9.75 -17.31
C GLY A 214 20.39 -9.32 -18.76
N SER A 215 19.32 -8.57 -18.98
CA SER A 215 18.95 -8.07 -20.30
C SER A 215 19.64 -6.73 -20.63
N GLU A 216 19.59 -6.32 -21.90
CA GLU A 216 20.08 -5.01 -22.35
C GLU A 216 19.36 -3.86 -21.61
N TYR A 217 18.14 -4.08 -21.12
CA TYR A 217 17.29 -3.04 -20.55
C TYR A 217 17.07 -3.23 -19.05
N SER A 218 17.01 -2.10 -18.34
CA SER A 218 16.65 -2.03 -16.93
C SER A 218 15.22 -1.53 -16.77
N TYR A 219 14.54 -2.01 -15.73
CA TYR A 219 13.14 -1.74 -15.44
C TYR A 219 13.00 -0.84 -14.22
N PHE A 220 12.01 0.05 -14.23
CA PHE A 220 11.68 0.86 -13.07
C PHE A 220 11.13 0.00 -11.95
N ILE A 221 11.54 0.29 -10.73
CA ILE A 221 10.93 -0.22 -9.49
C ILE A 221 9.66 0.59 -9.16
N PRO A 222 8.76 0.12 -8.30
CA PRO A 222 7.45 0.75 -8.08
C PRO A 222 7.53 2.01 -7.20
N THR A 223 8.33 2.99 -7.61
CA THR A 223 8.37 4.30 -6.95
C THR A 223 6.96 4.88 -6.90
N ASN A 224 6.49 5.22 -5.70
CA ASN A 224 5.14 5.73 -5.53
C ASN A 224 5.03 6.78 -4.43
N MET A 225 4.02 7.63 -4.55
CA MET A 225 3.64 8.63 -3.57
C MET A 225 2.27 8.28 -3.01
N ARG A 226 2.18 8.24 -1.68
CA ARG A 226 0.94 8.07 -0.93
C ARG A 226 0.67 9.33 -0.12
N LEU A 227 -0.51 9.89 -0.28
CA LEU A 227 -1.01 11.03 0.48
C LEU A 227 -2.32 10.62 1.14
N GLY A 228 -2.35 10.65 2.46
CA GLY A 228 -3.50 10.20 3.24
C GLY A 228 -3.96 11.24 4.25
N ALA A 229 -5.23 11.12 4.61
CA ALA A 229 -5.86 11.82 5.72
C ALA A 229 -6.70 10.83 6.54
N ASN A 230 -6.70 11.00 7.85
CA ASN A 230 -7.48 10.20 8.78
C ASN A 230 -8.10 11.10 9.84
N LEU A 231 -9.35 10.86 10.18
CA LEU A 231 -10.07 11.51 11.26
C LEU A 231 -10.57 10.45 12.23
N LEU A 232 -10.04 10.47 13.46
CA LEU A 232 -10.51 9.62 14.57
C LEU A 232 -11.44 10.44 15.47
N ILE A 233 -12.65 9.91 15.65
CA ILE A 233 -13.72 10.52 16.41
C ILE A 233 -14.04 9.62 17.62
N PRO A 234 -13.67 10.00 18.85
CA PRO A 234 -14.14 9.31 20.04
C PRO A 234 -15.62 9.61 20.21
N VAL A 235 -16.45 8.57 20.13
CA VAL A 235 -17.91 8.69 20.30
C VAL A 235 -18.26 8.75 21.77
N ASP A 236 -17.64 7.88 22.58
CA ASP A 236 -17.69 7.85 24.04
C ASP A 236 -16.43 7.14 24.58
N GLU A 237 -16.41 6.79 25.88
CA GLU A 237 -15.25 6.13 26.52
C GLU A 237 -14.88 4.78 25.90
N TYR A 238 -15.84 4.07 25.30
CA TYR A 238 -15.65 2.72 24.75
C TYR A 238 -15.67 2.69 23.23
N ASN A 239 -16.25 3.71 22.60
CA ASN A 239 -16.55 3.69 21.17
C ASN A 239 -15.76 4.76 20.42
N LYS A 240 -14.95 4.34 19.45
CA LYS A 240 -14.20 5.22 18.54
C LYS A 240 -14.56 4.88 17.10
N PHE A 241 -14.65 5.89 16.29
CA PHE A 241 -14.89 5.76 14.85
C PHE A 241 -13.82 6.52 14.08
N SER A 242 -13.23 5.89 13.08
CA SER A 242 -12.20 6.47 12.24
C SER A 242 -12.60 6.42 10.78
N ILE A 243 -12.35 7.51 10.05
CA ILE A 243 -12.53 7.60 8.60
C ILE A 243 -11.20 7.99 7.98
N SER A 244 -10.79 7.28 6.94
CA SER A 244 -9.54 7.52 6.22
C SER A 244 -9.80 7.66 4.74
N ALA A 245 -9.01 8.51 4.09
CA ALA A 245 -8.92 8.60 2.64
C ALA A 245 -7.43 8.69 2.22
N GLU A 246 -7.08 8.04 1.12
CA GLU A 246 -5.71 8.00 0.61
C GLU A 246 -5.72 8.07 -0.91
N ALA A 247 -4.78 8.85 -1.47
CA ALA A 247 -4.43 8.86 -2.87
C ALA A 247 -3.02 8.26 -3.04
N ASN A 248 -2.87 7.38 -4.02
CA ASN A 248 -1.62 6.72 -4.36
C ASN A 248 -1.35 6.87 -5.86
N LYS A 249 -0.17 7.38 -6.23
CA LYS A 249 0.27 7.48 -7.62
C LYS A 249 1.64 6.84 -7.78
N LEU A 250 1.78 5.99 -8.78
CA LEU A 250 3.09 5.51 -9.21
C LEU A 250 3.86 6.69 -9.85
N LEU A 251 5.04 6.97 -9.33
CA LEU A 251 5.96 8.00 -9.84
C LEU A 251 6.94 7.38 -10.84
N VAL A 252 6.39 6.65 -11.79
CA VAL A 252 7.10 5.94 -12.85
C VAL A 252 6.48 6.39 -14.18
N PRO A 253 7.30 6.74 -15.17
CA PRO A 253 6.77 7.22 -16.45
C PRO A 253 5.96 6.14 -17.16
N SER A 254 4.86 6.57 -17.78
CA SER A 254 4.04 5.72 -18.65
C SER A 254 4.82 5.37 -19.91
N LYS A 255 4.76 4.10 -20.32
CA LYS A 255 5.38 3.69 -21.59
C LYS A 255 4.61 4.34 -22.74
N PRO A 256 5.29 5.07 -23.66
CA PRO A 256 4.63 5.66 -24.84
C PRO A 256 3.86 4.63 -25.66
N LEU A 257 2.67 4.96 -26.12
CA LEU A 257 1.93 4.14 -27.09
C LEU A 257 2.40 4.44 -28.49
N GLN A 258 2.32 3.46 -29.41
CA GLN A 258 2.63 3.67 -30.81
C GLN A 258 1.58 4.61 -31.42
N LYS A 259 2.03 5.66 -32.13
CA LYS A 259 1.16 6.63 -32.78
C LYS A 259 0.65 6.10 -34.11
N ASP A 260 -0.50 6.59 -34.54
CA ASP A 260 -1.05 6.21 -35.82
C ASP A 260 -0.10 6.70 -36.97
N GLY A 261 0.31 5.75 -37.84
CA GLY A 261 1.25 6.01 -38.92
C GLY A 261 2.74 6.00 -38.55
N GLU A 262 3.09 5.81 -37.26
CA GLU A 262 4.46 5.69 -36.80
C GLU A 262 5.03 4.32 -37.20
N SER A 263 6.23 4.29 -37.78
CA SER A 263 6.92 3.03 -38.08
C SER A 263 7.39 2.32 -36.80
N ASN A 264 7.66 1.01 -36.89
CA ASN A 264 8.16 0.25 -35.74
C ASN A 264 9.53 0.70 -35.25
N GLU A 265 10.37 1.19 -36.17
CA GLU A 265 11.69 1.73 -35.87
C GLU A 265 11.59 3.06 -35.14
N GLU A 266 10.81 4.02 -35.60
CA GLU A 266 10.56 5.30 -34.93
C GLU A 266 9.94 5.11 -33.56
N TYR A 267 8.98 4.16 -33.40
CA TYR A 267 8.40 3.83 -32.12
C TYR A 267 9.44 3.27 -31.14
N LYS A 268 10.33 2.36 -31.60
CA LYS A 268 11.40 1.80 -30.76
C LYS A 268 12.38 2.88 -30.30
N GLU A 269 12.81 3.76 -31.18
CA GLU A 269 13.71 4.87 -30.85
C GLU A 269 13.07 5.80 -29.82
N ARG A 270 11.79 6.16 -30.02
CA ARG A 270 11.06 6.99 -29.07
C ARG A 270 10.85 6.30 -27.72
N VAL A 271 10.59 5.00 -27.66
CA VAL A 271 10.52 4.25 -26.42
C VAL A 271 11.88 4.19 -25.73
N LEU A 272 12.98 4.11 -26.47
CA LEU A 272 14.33 4.17 -25.89
C LEU A 272 14.56 5.54 -25.24
N SER A 273 14.44 6.63 -26.00
CA SER A 273 14.74 7.99 -25.52
C SER A 273 13.79 8.45 -24.41
N ASP A 274 12.48 8.21 -24.57
CA ASP A 274 11.45 8.81 -23.72
C ASP A 274 11.07 7.96 -22.51
N TYR A 275 11.52 6.72 -22.45
CA TYR A 275 11.18 5.79 -21.37
C TYR A 275 12.37 5.00 -20.84
N ARG A 276 13.10 4.28 -21.71
CA ARG A 276 14.14 3.34 -21.26
C ARG A 276 15.41 4.01 -20.75
N ASP A 277 15.83 5.10 -21.36
CA ASP A 277 17.08 5.81 -21.02
C ASP A 277 16.87 6.85 -19.90
N LEU A 278 15.62 7.10 -19.50
CA LEU A 278 15.34 8.02 -18.40
C LEU A 278 15.99 7.52 -17.10
N SER A 279 16.64 8.42 -16.38
CA SER A 279 17.07 8.15 -15.02
C SER A 279 15.86 7.97 -14.09
N PRO A 280 15.99 7.24 -12.96
CA PRO A 280 14.91 7.09 -11.98
C PRO A 280 14.35 8.44 -11.52
N ILE A 281 15.22 9.39 -11.22
CA ILE A 281 14.83 10.73 -10.74
C ILE A 281 14.09 11.51 -11.84
N SER A 282 14.60 11.49 -13.09
CA SER A 282 13.89 12.13 -14.21
C SER A 282 12.53 11.48 -14.47
N GLY A 283 12.44 10.15 -14.28
CA GLY A 283 11.18 9.41 -14.38
C GLY A 283 10.14 9.87 -13.35
N ILE A 284 10.54 10.14 -12.11
CA ILE A 284 9.66 10.67 -11.06
C ILE A 284 9.00 11.99 -11.51
N PHE A 285 9.80 12.96 -12.01
CA PHE A 285 9.26 14.24 -12.45
C PHE A 285 8.41 14.11 -13.72
N LYS A 286 8.83 13.26 -14.66
CA LYS A 286 8.11 13.03 -15.91
C LYS A 286 6.73 12.39 -15.67
N SER A 287 6.59 11.53 -14.69
CA SER A 287 5.35 10.83 -14.36
C SER A 287 4.15 11.74 -13.98
N PHE A 288 4.35 13.04 -13.86
CA PHE A 288 3.27 14.01 -13.63
C PHE A 288 2.74 14.66 -14.91
N SER A 289 3.34 14.38 -16.06
CA SER A 289 3.00 15.06 -17.32
C SER A 289 3.24 14.20 -18.57
N ASP A 290 3.29 12.89 -18.46
CA ASP A 290 3.63 11.98 -19.56
C ASP A 290 2.45 11.19 -20.10
N SER A 291 1.27 11.36 -19.53
CA SER A 291 0.07 10.72 -20.04
C SER A 291 -0.33 11.30 -21.40
N GLU A 292 -0.47 10.46 -22.42
CA GLU A 292 -0.93 10.87 -23.77
C GLU A 292 -2.33 11.53 -23.78
N ARG A 293 -3.09 11.33 -22.70
CA ARG A 293 -4.43 11.90 -22.50
C ARG A 293 -4.40 13.20 -21.69
N GLY A 294 -3.19 13.78 -21.48
CA GLY A 294 -2.96 14.98 -20.70
C GLY A 294 -3.44 14.85 -19.25
N PHE A 295 -3.91 15.93 -18.65
CA PHE A 295 -4.30 15.98 -17.25
C PHE A 295 -5.35 14.93 -16.84
N LYS A 296 -6.28 14.58 -17.73
CA LYS A 296 -7.26 13.53 -17.48
C LYS A 296 -6.60 12.17 -17.33
N GLY A 297 -5.62 11.86 -18.16
CA GLY A 297 -4.86 10.61 -18.06
C GLY A 297 -4.02 10.55 -16.80
N GLU A 298 -3.41 11.68 -16.39
CA GLU A 298 -2.69 11.77 -15.13
C GLU A 298 -3.59 11.49 -13.91
N LEU A 299 -4.82 11.98 -13.91
CA LEU A 299 -5.81 11.68 -12.87
C LEU A 299 -6.22 10.21 -12.86
N GLU A 300 -6.24 9.55 -14.01
CA GLU A 300 -6.56 8.13 -14.12
C GLU A 300 -5.44 7.22 -13.58
N GLU A 301 -4.21 7.70 -13.46
CA GLU A 301 -3.10 7.02 -12.83
C GLU A 301 -3.17 7.08 -11.29
N VAL A 302 -3.99 7.98 -10.74
CA VAL A 302 -4.18 8.06 -9.30
C VAL A 302 -5.16 6.98 -8.85
N GLN A 303 -4.68 6.08 -8.03
CA GLN A 303 -5.48 5.15 -7.25
C GLN A 303 -5.97 5.88 -6.00
N TRP A 304 -7.21 5.64 -5.58
CA TRP A 304 -7.71 6.21 -4.34
C TRP A 304 -8.44 5.17 -3.52
N SER A 305 -8.38 5.35 -2.22
CA SER A 305 -9.00 4.47 -1.24
C SER A 305 -9.73 5.27 -0.19
N VAL A 306 -10.84 4.74 0.27
CA VAL A 306 -11.54 5.22 1.45
C VAL A 306 -11.77 4.05 2.39
N GLY A 307 -11.64 4.29 3.69
CA GLY A 307 -11.79 3.26 4.70
C GLY A 307 -12.41 3.81 5.98
N ALA A 308 -13.07 2.95 6.70
CA ALA A 308 -13.64 3.23 8.00
C ALA A 308 -13.28 2.12 8.99
N GLU A 309 -13.04 2.50 10.24
CA GLU A 309 -12.75 1.60 11.33
C GLU A 309 -13.60 1.99 12.53
N TYR A 310 -14.32 1.02 13.08
CA TYR A 310 -15.02 1.15 14.35
C TYR A 310 -14.28 0.34 15.40
N ILE A 311 -13.92 0.97 16.52
CA ILE A 311 -13.17 0.37 17.61
C ILE A 311 -14.04 0.38 18.88
N TYR A 312 -14.22 -0.80 19.48
CA TYR A 312 -14.94 -0.99 20.72
C TYR A 312 -13.99 -1.39 21.86
N ASN A 313 -13.98 -0.58 22.91
CA ASN A 313 -13.22 -0.81 24.15
C ASN A 313 -11.71 -1.06 23.89
N ASP A 314 -11.15 -0.46 22.86
CA ASP A 314 -9.77 -0.68 22.40
C ASP A 314 -9.37 -2.17 22.20
N LYS A 315 -10.36 -3.04 22.08
CA LYS A 315 -10.19 -4.49 21.96
C LYS A 315 -10.73 -5.08 20.68
N PHE A 316 -11.90 -4.63 20.24
CA PHE A 316 -12.50 -5.11 19.01
C PHE A 316 -12.52 -4.03 17.96
N ALA A 317 -12.17 -4.37 16.74
CA ALA A 317 -12.25 -3.48 15.61
C ALA A 317 -13.02 -4.14 14.46
N LEU A 318 -13.92 -3.36 13.85
CA LEU A 318 -14.56 -3.70 12.57
C LEU A 318 -14.11 -2.70 11.53
N ARG A 319 -13.82 -3.17 10.34
CA ARG A 319 -13.26 -2.35 9.26
C ARG A 319 -13.98 -2.60 7.96
N GLY A 320 -14.08 -1.54 7.17
CA GLY A 320 -14.59 -1.61 5.81
C GLY A 320 -13.88 -0.57 4.95
N GLY A 321 -13.71 -0.87 3.69
CA GLY A 321 -13.05 0.05 2.77
C GLY A 321 -13.40 -0.21 1.31
N TYR A 322 -13.00 0.72 0.48
CA TYR A 322 -13.11 0.63 -0.97
C TYR A 322 -11.84 1.14 -1.63
N HIS A 323 -11.35 0.38 -2.58
CA HIS A 323 -10.21 0.72 -3.43
C HIS A 323 -10.66 0.93 -4.86
N HIS A 324 -10.13 1.98 -5.48
CA HIS A 324 -10.41 2.31 -6.87
C HIS A 324 -9.15 2.53 -7.69
N GLU A 325 -9.06 1.82 -8.79
CA GLU A 325 -8.10 2.04 -9.86
C GLU A 325 -8.83 2.18 -11.19
N SER A 326 -8.39 3.12 -12.02
CA SER A 326 -8.98 3.37 -13.34
C SER A 326 -8.91 2.13 -14.25
N ALA A 327 -9.90 1.98 -15.11
CA ALA A 327 -9.89 0.92 -16.13
C ALA A 327 -8.69 1.02 -17.09
N ALA A 328 -8.13 2.20 -17.32
CA ALA A 328 -6.92 2.39 -18.10
C ALA A 328 -5.67 1.84 -17.45
N GLN A 329 -5.64 1.70 -16.11
CA GLN A 329 -4.47 1.33 -15.32
C GLN A 329 -4.50 -0.11 -14.78
N GLY A 330 -5.62 -0.80 -14.80
CA GLY A 330 -5.72 -2.17 -14.31
C GLY A 330 -7.10 -2.55 -13.80
N ASN A 331 -7.99 -1.55 -13.61
CA ASN A 331 -9.38 -1.73 -13.22
C ASN A 331 -9.57 -2.48 -11.88
N ARG A 332 -8.62 -2.33 -10.95
CA ARG A 332 -8.74 -2.93 -9.62
C ARG A 332 -9.72 -2.11 -8.79
N LYS A 333 -10.94 -2.63 -8.67
CA LYS A 333 -12.01 -2.04 -7.87
C LYS A 333 -12.57 -3.11 -6.97
N TYR A 334 -12.52 -2.88 -5.66
CA TYR A 334 -12.98 -3.86 -4.69
C TYR A 334 -13.39 -3.20 -3.37
N PHE A 335 -14.34 -3.85 -2.71
CA PHE A 335 -14.63 -3.61 -1.31
C PHE A 335 -13.74 -4.49 -0.43
N THR A 336 -13.44 -4.02 0.75
CA THR A 336 -12.69 -4.76 1.77
C THR A 336 -13.44 -4.74 3.08
N PHE A 337 -13.34 -5.82 3.82
CA PHE A 337 -13.91 -5.97 5.14
C PHE A 337 -12.87 -6.58 6.06
N GLY A 338 -12.97 -6.32 7.35
CA GLY A 338 -12.08 -6.95 8.30
C GLY A 338 -12.51 -6.78 9.73
N ALA A 339 -11.89 -7.59 10.56
CA ALA A 339 -12.07 -7.55 12.00
C ALA A 339 -10.71 -7.68 12.70
N GLY A 340 -10.60 -7.05 13.87
CA GLY A 340 -9.43 -7.14 14.73
C GLY A 340 -9.83 -7.43 16.16
N PHE A 341 -8.99 -8.18 16.84
CA PHE A 341 -9.13 -8.46 18.25
C PHE A 341 -7.80 -8.24 18.98
N LYS A 342 -7.80 -7.33 19.94
CA LYS A 342 -6.65 -6.97 20.76
C LYS A 342 -6.78 -7.58 22.16
N MET A 343 -5.80 -8.40 22.52
CA MET A 343 -5.52 -8.83 23.88
C MET A 343 -4.37 -7.99 24.44
N ASN A 344 -4.03 -8.17 25.70
CA ASN A 344 -3.00 -7.33 26.34
C ASN A 344 -1.66 -7.24 25.57
N VAL A 345 -1.27 -8.32 24.92
CA VAL A 345 0.02 -8.46 24.22
C VAL A 345 -0.14 -8.78 22.76
N LEU A 346 -1.19 -9.51 22.41
CA LEU A 346 -1.42 -10.09 21.09
C LEU A 346 -2.60 -9.39 20.42
N ASN A 347 -2.38 -8.93 19.18
CA ASN A 347 -3.46 -8.50 18.31
C ASN A 347 -3.57 -9.48 17.13
N ILE A 348 -4.79 -9.84 16.77
CA ILE A 348 -5.11 -10.68 15.63
C ILE A 348 -6.03 -9.88 14.72
N ASP A 349 -5.62 -9.70 13.48
CA ASP A 349 -6.42 -9.02 12.47
C ASP A 349 -6.65 -9.94 11.27
N ALA A 350 -7.85 -9.88 10.72
CA ALA A 350 -8.21 -10.54 9.49
C ALA A 350 -8.85 -9.54 8.51
N GLY A 351 -8.49 -9.63 7.24
CA GLY A 351 -9.03 -8.81 6.17
C GLY A 351 -9.45 -9.65 4.98
N TYR A 352 -10.52 -9.27 4.32
CA TYR A 352 -11.11 -9.99 3.19
C TYR A 352 -11.45 -9.02 2.05
N VAL A 353 -11.16 -9.43 0.82
CA VAL A 353 -11.40 -8.64 -0.40
C VAL A 353 -12.60 -9.20 -1.15
N VAL A 354 -13.49 -8.32 -1.58
CA VAL A 354 -14.64 -8.62 -2.45
C VAL A 354 -14.52 -7.75 -3.70
N ALA A 355 -14.18 -8.35 -4.81
CA ALA A 355 -14.03 -7.64 -6.08
C ALA A 355 -15.38 -7.19 -6.64
N THR A 356 -15.41 -6.01 -7.25
CA THR A 356 -16.61 -5.48 -7.91
C THR A 356 -16.63 -5.75 -9.41
N THR A 357 -15.48 -6.13 -9.98
CA THR A 357 -15.34 -6.47 -11.40
C THR A 357 -15.26 -7.97 -11.59
N PRO A 358 -15.98 -8.56 -12.55
CA PRO A 358 -15.88 -9.98 -12.85
C PRO A 358 -14.44 -10.38 -13.17
N SER A 359 -14.05 -11.57 -12.76
CA SER A 359 -12.72 -12.15 -13.02
C SER A 359 -11.54 -11.32 -12.43
N ASN A 360 -11.75 -10.53 -11.40
CA ASN A 360 -10.66 -9.88 -10.68
C ASN A 360 -9.90 -10.94 -9.87
N PRO A 361 -8.60 -11.14 -10.13
CA PRO A 361 -7.83 -12.19 -9.45
C PRO A 361 -7.65 -11.97 -7.95
N LEU A 362 -7.90 -10.75 -7.45
CA LEU A 362 -7.82 -10.39 -6.02
C LEU A 362 -9.08 -10.79 -5.24
N ASP A 363 -10.14 -11.21 -5.94
CA ASP A 363 -11.37 -11.62 -5.27
C ASP A 363 -11.14 -12.75 -4.28
N GLN A 364 -11.82 -12.69 -3.14
CA GLN A 364 -11.73 -13.66 -2.05
C GLN A 364 -10.32 -13.78 -1.42
N THR A 365 -9.47 -12.76 -1.54
CA THR A 365 -8.17 -12.75 -0.85
C THR A 365 -8.37 -12.53 0.64
N LEU A 366 -7.95 -13.52 1.44
CA LEU A 366 -7.91 -13.44 2.91
C LEU A 366 -6.52 -13.02 3.35
N ARG A 367 -6.41 -12.07 4.28
CA ARG A 367 -5.15 -11.67 4.92
C ARG A 367 -5.26 -11.86 6.41
N VAL A 368 -4.19 -12.37 7.02
CA VAL A 368 -4.12 -12.59 8.46
C VAL A 368 -2.86 -11.95 9.01
N THR A 369 -3.01 -11.28 10.13
CA THR A 369 -1.93 -10.59 10.84
C THR A 369 -1.92 -11.01 12.30
N LEU A 370 -0.73 -11.30 12.82
CA LEU A 370 -0.46 -11.48 14.25
C LEU A 370 0.52 -10.41 14.69
N SER A 371 0.15 -9.60 15.68
CA SER A 371 0.98 -8.50 16.18
C SER A 371 1.20 -8.62 17.68
N PHE A 372 2.40 -8.28 18.14
CA PHE A 372 2.80 -8.32 19.53
C PHE A 372 3.29 -6.96 19.98
N GLU A 373 2.73 -6.44 21.09
CA GLU A 373 3.15 -5.20 21.74
C GLU A 373 3.95 -5.51 23.01
N MET A 374 5.17 -4.95 23.08
CA MET A 374 6.15 -5.33 24.14
C MET A 374 5.81 -4.80 25.52
N ASP A 375 5.01 -3.72 25.63
CA ASP A 375 4.64 -3.18 26.94
C ASP A 375 3.74 -4.15 27.71
N GLY A 376 2.81 -4.81 27.03
CA GLY A 376 2.02 -5.88 27.62
C GLY A 376 2.85 -7.12 28.04
N LEU A 377 3.96 -7.41 27.38
CA LEU A 377 4.88 -8.48 27.78
C LEU A 377 5.56 -8.15 29.12
N ARG A 378 5.95 -6.90 29.36
CA ARG A 378 6.52 -6.48 30.66
C ARG A 378 5.52 -6.63 31.80
N GLU A 379 4.25 -6.35 31.57
CA GLU A 379 3.21 -6.58 32.58
C GLU A 379 3.03 -8.07 32.88
N LEU A 380 3.08 -8.96 31.87
CA LEU A 380 2.95 -10.40 32.05
C LEU A 380 4.15 -11.05 32.74
N PHE A 381 5.37 -10.62 32.40
CA PHE A 381 6.60 -11.22 32.94
C PHE A 381 7.19 -10.46 34.12
N GLY A 382 6.89 -9.17 34.27
CA GLY A 382 7.40 -8.32 35.34
C GLY A 382 6.72 -8.52 36.68
N SER A 383 5.57 -9.18 36.77
CA SER A 383 4.85 -9.46 38.00
C SER A 383 5.39 -10.68 38.75
N ARG A 384 6.39 -11.41 38.25
CA ARG A 384 7.00 -12.59 38.88
C ARG A 384 8.30 -12.31 39.68
N GLY A 385 8.67 -11.05 39.83
CA GLY A 385 9.90 -10.64 40.51
C GLY A 385 9.69 -9.66 41.64
N ARG A 386 8.74 -9.92 42.58
CA ARG A 386 8.67 -9.30 43.92
C ARG A 386 8.22 -10.33 44.91
#